data_525d6b8e3a22a23eccc1e324fac571f3
#
_entry.id   525d6b8e3a22a23eccc1e324fac571f3
#
_cell.length_a   1.000
_cell.length_b   1.000
_cell.length_c   1.000
_cell.angle_alpha   90.00
_cell.angle_beta   90.00
_cell.angle_gamma   90.00
#
_symmetry.space_group_name_H-M   'P 1'
#
loop_
_entity.id
_entity.type
_entity.pdbx_description
1 polymer ?
#
loop_
_entity_poly.entity_id
_entity_poly.type
_entity_poly.pdbx_seq_one_letter_code
_entity_poly.pdbx_strand_id
1 'polypeptide(L)'
;MRLLPEPLAERHVAATPAQVWAVLADGRRYGEWVLGTQHIRSVDPEWPARDSSIHFVFGIGPLAYANRTTVVACVPHRVLELEVHAGFIGSIRVGVRLTPQRTGTRVMLEEHPASGLLARVHTRFGDVGFAVRAHLLLRELARLVETDRGYHGAR
;
A
#
# COMPACT_ATOMS: atom_id res chain seq x y z
N MET A 1 2.47 26.77 -9.66
CA MET A 1 3.22 25.49 -9.70
C MET A 1 2.77 24.65 -8.51
N ARG A 2 2.00 23.59 -8.76
CA ARG A 2 1.68 22.65 -7.69
C ARG A 2 2.93 21.83 -7.41
N LEU A 3 3.54 22.05 -6.26
CA LEU A 3 4.51 21.13 -5.73
C LEU A 3 3.78 19.80 -5.50
N LEU A 4 4.25 18.74 -6.14
CA LEU A 4 3.78 17.40 -5.80
C LEU A 4 4.10 17.18 -4.31
N PRO A 5 3.16 16.64 -3.53
CA PRO A 5 3.46 16.36 -2.14
C PRO A 5 4.68 15.44 -2.07
N GLU A 6 5.58 15.74 -1.15
CA GLU A 6 6.74 14.87 -0.92
C GLU A 6 6.25 13.48 -0.51
N PRO A 7 6.87 12.41 -1.05
CA PRO A 7 6.50 11.06 -0.65
C PRO A 7 6.78 10.87 0.84
N LEU A 8 5.88 10.19 1.53
CA LEU A 8 6.02 9.86 2.94
C LEU A 8 7.19 8.90 3.17
N ALA A 9 7.42 8.01 2.22
CA ALA A 9 8.55 7.09 2.18
C ALA A 9 8.88 6.71 0.73
N GLU A 10 10.14 6.38 0.49
CA GLU A 10 10.57 5.81 -0.78
C GLU A 10 11.61 4.73 -0.57
N ARG A 11 11.68 3.79 -1.51
CA ARG A 11 12.64 2.70 -1.45
C ARG A 11 13.00 2.22 -2.84
N HIS A 12 14.28 1.93 -3.05
CA HIS A 12 14.74 1.18 -4.21
C HIS A 12 14.47 -0.32 -4.01
N VAL A 13 13.83 -0.94 -5.01
CA VAL A 13 13.57 -2.38 -5.04
C VAL A 13 14.33 -2.98 -6.22
N ALA A 14 15.10 -4.03 -5.95
CA ALA A 14 15.92 -4.71 -6.97
C ALA A 14 15.07 -5.65 -7.83
N ALA A 15 14.07 -5.09 -8.50
CA ALA A 15 13.13 -5.79 -9.37
C ALA A 15 12.53 -4.80 -10.38
N THR A 16 12.00 -5.31 -11.49
CA THR A 16 11.34 -4.47 -12.50
C THR A 16 10.01 -3.93 -11.99
N PRO A 17 9.48 -2.82 -12.55
CA PRO A 17 8.13 -2.35 -12.22
C PRO A 17 7.05 -3.41 -12.40
N ALA A 18 7.16 -4.26 -13.41
CA ALA A 18 6.23 -5.37 -13.63
C ALA A 18 6.27 -6.39 -12.49
N GLN A 19 7.46 -6.69 -11.97
CA GLN A 19 7.62 -7.61 -10.83
C GLN A 19 7.06 -7.02 -9.54
N VAL A 20 7.26 -5.73 -9.28
CA VAL A 20 6.65 -5.03 -8.15
C VAL A 20 5.13 -5.01 -8.30
N TRP A 21 4.65 -4.70 -9.49
CA TRP A 21 3.22 -4.66 -9.80
C TRP A 21 2.54 -6.02 -9.57
N ALA A 22 3.19 -7.12 -9.90
CA ALA A 22 2.65 -8.46 -9.70
C ALA A 22 2.25 -8.72 -8.24
N VAL A 23 3.00 -8.20 -7.29
CA VAL A 23 2.65 -8.29 -5.85
C VAL A 23 1.50 -7.36 -5.51
N LEU A 24 1.52 -6.12 -5.97
CA LEU A 24 0.45 -5.14 -5.72
C LEU A 24 -0.88 -5.57 -6.34
N ALA A 25 -0.84 -6.16 -7.51
CA ALA A 25 -2.02 -6.62 -8.26
C ALA A 25 -2.59 -7.93 -7.71
N ASP A 26 -1.88 -8.62 -6.84
CA ASP A 26 -2.38 -9.82 -6.18
C ASP A 26 -3.02 -9.44 -4.85
N GLY A 27 -4.34 -9.23 -4.87
CA GLY A 27 -5.10 -8.82 -3.67
C GLY A 27 -5.04 -9.82 -2.53
N ARG A 28 -4.80 -11.11 -2.82
CA ARG A 28 -4.64 -12.14 -1.79
C ARG A 28 -3.38 -11.94 -0.95
N ARG A 29 -2.38 -11.26 -1.53
CA ARG A 29 -1.11 -10.96 -0.86
C ARG A 29 -1.10 -9.60 -0.14
N TYR A 30 -2.21 -8.87 -0.19
CA TYR A 30 -2.33 -7.55 0.44
C TYR A 30 -1.89 -7.56 1.91
N GLY A 31 -2.29 -8.57 2.67
CA GLY A 31 -1.92 -8.71 4.09
C GLY A 31 -0.44 -9.01 4.34
N GLU A 32 0.31 -9.44 3.33
CA GLU A 32 1.73 -9.76 3.50
C GLU A 32 2.60 -8.50 3.56
N TRP A 33 2.15 -7.39 2.94
CA TRP A 33 2.89 -6.13 2.97
C TRP A 33 2.17 -4.99 3.70
N VAL A 34 0.85 -5.08 3.89
CA VAL A 34 0.09 -4.08 4.66
C VAL A 34 0.04 -4.50 6.13
N LEU A 35 0.89 -3.87 6.93
CA LEU A 35 1.04 -4.17 8.35
C LEU A 35 -0.25 -3.94 9.13
N GLY A 36 -0.59 -4.86 10.00
CA GLY A 36 -1.82 -4.84 10.79
C GLY A 36 -2.97 -5.63 10.17
N THR A 37 -2.83 -6.11 8.95
CA THR A 37 -3.82 -6.99 8.31
C THR A 37 -3.67 -8.39 8.89
N GLN A 38 -4.72 -8.89 9.53
CA GLN A 38 -4.72 -10.24 10.14
C GLN A 38 -5.25 -11.28 9.17
N HIS A 39 -6.26 -10.92 8.37
CA HIS A 39 -6.97 -11.86 7.53
C HIS A 39 -7.62 -11.15 6.34
N ILE A 40 -7.47 -11.72 5.15
CA ILE A 40 -8.18 -11.29 3.94
C ILE A 40 -9.50 -12.05 3.85
N ARG A 41 -10.62 -11.35 3.86
CA ARG A 41 -11.96 -11.93 3.79
C ARG A 41 -12.38 -12.20 2.35
N SER A 42 -12.19 -11.20 1.48
CA SER A 42 -12.53 -11.32 0.06
C SER A 42 -11.74 -10.31 -0.77
N VAL A 43 -11.53 -10.65 -2.03
CA VAL A 43 -10.91 -9.79 -3.04
C VAL A 43 -11.86 -9.77 -4.24
N ASP A 44 -12.23 -8.57 -4.70
CA ASP A 44 -13.03 -8.46 -5.91
C ASP A 44 -12.29 -9.05 -7.11
N PRO A 45 -12.96 -9.78 -8.00
CA PRO A 45 -12.31 -10.40 -9.17
C PRO A 45 -11.60 -9.39 -10.08
N GLU A 46 -12.07 -8.15 -10.10
CA GLU A 46 -11.51 -7.07 -10.92
C GLU A 46 -10.28 -6.39 -10.28
N TRP A 47 -9.91 -6.75 -9.04
CA TRP A 47 -8.74 -6.14 -8.40
C TRP A 47 -7.48 -6.25 -9.30
N PRO A 48 -6.71 -5.19 -9.51
CA PRO A 48 -6.75 -3.86 -8.90
C PRO A 48 -7.44 -2.78 -9.77
N ALA A 49 -8.45 -3.12 -10.54
CA ALA A 49 -9.17 -2.14 -11.34
C ALA A 49 -9.84 -1.09 -10.44
N ARG A 50 -10.04 0.11 -11.00
CA ARG A 50 -10.75 1.18 -10.30
C ARG A 50 -12.09 0.70 -9.75
N ASP A 51 -12.43 1.13 -8.55
CA ASP A 51 -13.63 0.80 -7.79
C ASP A 51 -13.68 -0.64 -7.25
N SER A 52 -12.69 -1.47 -7.54
CA SER A 52 -12.57 -2.79 -6.92
C SER A 52 -12.08 -2.68 -5.47
N SER A 53 -12.42 -3.67 -4.66
CA SER A 53 -12.16 -3.64 -3.21
C SER A 53 -11.58 -4.94 -2.69
N ILE A 54 -10.86 -4.81 -1.58
CA ILE A 54 -10.45 -5.92 -0.72
C ILE A 54 -11.11 -5.71 0.64
N HIS A 55 -11.75 -6.75 1.16
CA HIS A 55 -12.30 -6.78 2.51
C HIS A 55 -11.37 -7.60 3.40
N PHE A 56 -10.99 -7.03 4.53
CA PHE A 56 -10.00 -7.64 5.43
C PHE A 56 -10.28 -7.30 6.90
N VAL A 57 -9.62 -8.03 7.78
CA VAL A 57 -9.61 -7.75 9.22
C VAL A 57 -8.29 -7.09 9.58
N PHE A 58 -8.39 -5.95 10.24
CA PHE A 58 -7.24 -5.14 10.64
C PHE A 58 -7.22 -4.99 12.16
N GLY A 59 -6.05 -5.02 12.76
CA GLY A 59 -5.92 -4.78 14.18
C GLY A 59 -4.77 -5.55 14.82
N ILE A 60 -4.76 -5.55 16.16
CA ILE A 60 -3.75 -6.20 17.00
C ILE A 60 -4.46 -7.12 17.98
N GLY A 61 -4.18 -8.43 17.90
CA GLY A 61 -4.76 -9.44 18.79
C GLY A 61 -6.29 -9.43 18.78
N PRO A 62 -6.96 -9.37 19.96
CA PRO A 62 -8.41 -9.34 20.04
C PRO A 62 -9.03 -8.01 19.60
N LEU A 63 -8.23 -6.95 19.47
CA LEU A 63 -8.67 -5.62 18.99
C LEU A 63 -8.61 -5.58 17.47
N ALA A 64 -9.44 -6.39 16.82
CA ALA A 64 -9.52 -6.51 15.38
C ALA A 64 -10.90 -6.09 14.89
N TYR A 65 -10.96 -5.44 13.75
CA TYR A 65 -12.20 -5.00 13.13
C TYR A 65 -12.18 -5.15 11.62
N ALA A 66 -13.38 -5.29 11.04
CA ALA A 66 -13.53 -5.41 9.60
C ALA A 66 -13.20 -4.08 8.92
N ASN A 67 -12.43 -4.15 7.84
CA ASN A 67 -12.01 -3.00 7.09
C ASN A 67 -12.11 -3.26 5.58
N ARG A 68 -11.98 -2.19 4.79
CA ARG A 68 -12.08 -2.26 3.34
C ARG A 68 -11.10 -1.30 2.70
N THR A 69 -10.43 -1.76 1.66
CA THR A 69 -9.63 -0.93 0.76
C THR A 69 -10.26 -0.92 -0.62
N THR A 70 -10.44 0.26 -1.19
CA THR A 70 -11.01 0.45 -2.53
C THR A 70 -10.00 1.15 -3.43
N VAL A 71 -9.87 0.69 -4.68
CA VAL A 71 -9.00 1.34 -5.66
C VAL A 71 -9.65 2.63 -6.15
N VAL A 72 -8.94 3.74 -6.01
CA VAL A 72 -9.38 5.07 -6.49
C VAL A 72 -8.81 5.34 -7.89
N ALA A 73 -7.58 4.96 -8.12
CA ALA A 73 -6.93 5.08 -9.43
C ALA A 73 -5.93 3.95 -9.63
N CYS A 74 -5.84 3.47 -10.85
CA CYS A 74 -4.94 2.39 -11.22
C CYS A 74 -4.36 2.65 -12.60
N VAL A 75 -3.04 2.80 -12.67
CA VAL A 75 -2.28 2.80 -13.91
C VAL A 75 -1.29 1.64 -13.81
N PRO A 76 -1.49 0.53 -14.51
CA PRO A 76 -0.65 -0.65 -14.38
C PRO A 76 0.84 -0.33 -14.50
N HIS A 77 1.63 -0.93 -13.61
CA HIS A 77 3.09 -0.77 -13.48
C HIS A 77 3.57 0.63 -13.06
N ARG A 78 2.65 1.56 -12.75
CA ARG A 78 3.00 2.95 -12.42
C ARG A 78 2.37 3.50 -11.15
N VAL A 79 1.05 3.35 -11.03
CA VAL A 79 0.29 4.00 -9.94
C VAL A 79 -0.81 3.10 -9.44
N LEU A 80 -0.90 2.98 -8.14
CA LEU A 80 -2.04 2.38 -7.45
C LEU A 80 -2.45 3.32 -6.31
N GLU A 81 -3.62 3.95 -6.43
CA GLU A 81 -4.17 4.78 -5.37
C GLU A 81 -5.33 4.06 -4.70
N LEU A 82 -5.27 3.97 -3.40
CA LEU A 82 -6.19 3.24 -2.55
C LEU A 82 -6.86 4.18 -1.55
N GLU A 83 -8.11 3.91 -1.23
CA GLU A 83 -8.78 4.49 -0.07
C GLU A 83 -9.06 3.38 0.93
N VAL A 84 -8.44 3.49 2.10
CA VAL A 84 -8.61 2.54 3.20
C VAL A 84 -9.64 3.09 4.15
N HIS A 85 -10.74 2.37 4.31
CA HIS A 85 -11.86 2.77 5.18
C HIS A 85 -11.64 2.23 6.59
N ALA A 86 -11.51 3.12 7.54
CA ALA A 86 -11.26 2.79 8.95
C ALA A 86 -12.51 3.00 9.82
N GLY A 87 -13.68 2.64 9.31
CA GLY A 87 -14.95 2.75 10.01
C GLY A 87 -15.31 4.18 10.40
N PHE A 88 -15.73 4.40 11.64
CA PHE A 88 -16.18 5.71 12.12
C PHE A 88 -15.04 6.74 12.28
N ILE A 89 -13.79 6.31 12.32
CA ILE A 89 -12.65 7.24 12.43
C ILE A 89 -12.26 7.88 11.09
N GLY A 90 -12.83 7.40 9.99
CA GLY A 90 -12.66 7.99 8.66
C GLY A 90 -11.93 7.11 7.67
N SER A 91 -11.32 7.73 6.67
CA SER A 91 -10.56 7.03 5.65
C SER A 91 -9.17 7.63 5.46
N ILE A 92 -8.28 6.81 4.95
CA ILE A 92 -6.90 7.18 4.61
C ILE A 92 -6.70 6.90 3.13
N ARG A 93 -6.12 7.85 2.41
CA ARG A 93 -5.72 7.66 1.02
C ARG A 93 -4.26 7.28 0.97
N VAL A 94 -3.96 6.19 0.27
CA VAL A 94 -2.62 5.65 0.11
C VAL A 94 -2.30 5.61 -1.39
N GLY A 95 -1.21 6.24 -1.79
CA GLY A 95 -0.72 6.19 -3.16
C GLY A 95 0.60 5.44 -3.24
N VAL A 96 0.70 4.48 -4.14
CA VAL A 96 1.94 3.77 -4.47
C VAL A 96 2.33 4.14 -5.89
N ARG A 97 3.53 4.71 -6.05
CA ARG A 97 4.07 5.10 -7.37
C ARG A 97 5.34 4.33 -7.67
N LEU A 98 5.41 3.81 -8.88
CA LEU A 98 6.56 3.05 -9.37
C LEU A 98 7.27 3.85 -10.45
N THR A 99 8.59 4.05 -10.29
CA THR A 99 9.43 4.69 -11.29
C THR A 99 10.55 3.74 -11.69
N PRO A 100 10.67 3.37 -12.98
CA PRO A 100 11.77 2.54 -13.43
C PRO A 100 13.11 3.21 -13.14
N GLN A 101 14.07 2.42 -12.69
CA GLN A 101 15.46 2.83 -12.50
C GLN A 101 16.39 1.86 -13.22
N ARG A 102 17.64 2.26 -13.37
CA ARG A 102 18.65 1.45 -14.06
C ARG A 102 18.81 0.05 -13.47
N THR A 103 18.69 -0.07 -12.13
CA THR A 103 18.95 -1.30 -11.38
C THR A 103 17.72 -1.83 -10.67
N GLY A 104 16.52 -1.38 -11.07
CA GLY A 104 15.29 -1.82 -10.42
C GLY A 104 14.17 -0.80 -10.52
N THR A 105 13.45 -0.64 -9.43
CA THR A 105 12.28 0.25 -9.33
C THR A 105 12.37 1.11 -8.08
N ARG A 106 12.12 2.39 -8.24
CA ARG A 106 11.88 3.29 -7.13
C ARG A 106 10.41 3.23 -6.77
N VAL A 107 10.10 2.82 -5.56
CA VAL A 107 8.75 2.76 -5.03
C VAL A 107 8.54 3.89 -4.05
N MET A 108 7.54 4.73 -4.30
CA MET A 108 7.17 5.84 -3.44
C MET A 108 5.81 5.58 -2.82
N LEU A 109 5.69 5.85 -1.53
CA LEU A 109 4.45 5.73 -0.79
C LEU A 109 4.00 7.10 -0.30
N GLU A 110 2.77 7.46 -0.62
CA GLU A 110 2.09 8.65 -0.14
C GLU A 110 0.91 8.22 0.73
N GLU A 111 0.68 8.90 1.83
CA GLU A 111 -0.41 8.58 2.74
C GLU A 111 -1.03 9.88 3.25
N HIS A 112 -2.35 10.04 3.07
CA HIS A 112 -3.09 11.25 3.46
C HIS A 112 -4.38 10.88 4.16
N PRO A 113 -4.69 11.49 5.32
CA PRO A 113 -6.04 11.42 5.89
C PRO A 113 -7.04 12.02 4.89
N ALA A 114 -8.06 11.25 4.51
CA ALA A 114 -9.02 11.68 3.49
C ALA A 114 -10.34 12.17 4.09
N SER A 115 -10.77 11.61 5.23
CA SER A 115 -12.03 12.01 5.86
C SER A 115 -12.08 11.65 7.34
N GLY A 116 -13.06 12.21 8.05
CA GLY A 116 -13.39 11.89 9.44
C GLY A 116 -12.40 12.45 10.47
N LEU A 117 -12.33 11.81 11.63
CA LEU A 117 -11.45 12.21 12.73
C LEU A 117 -9.97 12.17 12.34
N LEU A 118 -9.59 11.22 11.47
CA LEU A 118 -8.21 11.12 10.98
C LEU A 118 -7.77 12.37 10.22
N ALA A 119 -8.69 13.03 9.50
CA ALA A 119 -8.42 14.26 8.78
C ALA A 119 -8.25 15.47 9.73
N ARG A 120 -8.76 15.38 10.95
CA ARG A 120 -8.72 16.45 11.96
C ARG A 120 -7.54 16.36 12.90
N VAL A 121 -6.94 15.18 13.04
CA VAL A 121 -5.84 14.93 13.99
C VAL A 121 -4.50 14.96 13.24
N HIS A 122 -4.13 16.16 12.77
CA HIS A 122 -2.78 16.42 12.32
C HIS A 122 -1.92 16.83 13.53
N THR A 123 -1.29 15.85 14.16
CA THR A 123 -0.27 16.10 15.18
C THR A 123 1.09 15.68 14.65
N ARG A 124 2.16 16.36 15.06
CA ARG A 124 3.55 16.00 14.71
C ARG A 124 3.88 14.53 15.06
N PHE A 125 3.28 14.01 16.12
CA PHE A 125 3.43 12.60 16.53
C PHE A 125 2.75 11.63 15.55
N GLY A 126 1.59 12.01 15.02
CA GLY A 126 0.92 11.23 13.97
C GLY A 126 1.74 11.15 12.70
N ASP A 127 2.34 12.25 12.25
CA ASP A 127 3.16 12.33 11.05
C ASP A 127 4.39 11.41 11.14
N VAL A 128 5.07 11.39 12.30
CA VAL A 128 6.21 10.48 12.53
C VAL A 128 5.76 9.02 12.52
N GLY A 129 4.64 8.70 13.14
CA GLY A 129 4.07 7.36 13.14
C GLY A 129 3.71 6.88 11.75
N PHE A 130 3.10 7.73 10.93
CA PHE A 130 2.79 7.44 9.54
C PHE A 130 4.05 7.21 8.70
N ALA A 131 5.09 8.02 8.88
CA ALA A 131 6.35 7.86 8.18
C ALA A 131 7.04 6.54 8.52
N VAL A 132 7.12 6.18 9.80
CA VAL A 132 7.70 4.90 10.24
C VAL A 132 6.92 3.73 9.64
N ARG A 133 5.58 3.79 9.69
CA ARG A 133 4.72 2.77 9.11
C ARG A 133 4.95 2.62 7.61
N ALA A 134 5.05 3.74 6.90
CA ALA A 134 5.28 3.75 5.46
C ALA A 134 6.62 3.09 5.09
N HIS A 135 7.68 3.38 5.82
CA HIS A 135 8.98 2.72 5.63
C HIS A 135 8.91 1.21 5.87
N LEU A 136 8.19 0.78 6.90
CA LEU A 136 8.00 -0.64 7.20
C LEU A 136 7.19 -1.34 6.11
N LEU A 137 6.13 -0.71 5.60
CA LEU A 137 5.33 -1.23 4.49
C LEU A 137 6.19 -1.45 3.24
N LEU A 138 7.00 -0.45 2.88
CA LEU A 138 7.89 -0.54 1.72
C LEU A 138 8.96 -1.60 1.92
N ARG A 139 9.47 -1.78 3.13
CA ARG A 139 10.43 -2.83 3.44
C ARG A 139 9.83 -4.22 3.22
N GLU A 140 8.61 -4.45 3.70
CA GLU A 140 7.93 -5.73 3.51
C GLU A 140 7.59 -5.98 2.03
N LEU A 141 7.12 -4.95 1.33
CA LEU A 141 6.86 -5.05 -0.10
C LEU A 141 8.14 -5.41 -0.87
N ALA A 142 9.25 -4.73 -0.59
CA ALA A 142 10.54 -5.01 -1.21
C ALA A 142 11.00 -6.44 -0.94
N ARG A 143 10.87 -6.91 0.29
CA ARG A 143 11.22 -8.27 0.69
C ARG A 143 10.43 -9.32 -0.10
N LEU A 144 9.13 -9.12 -0.25
CA LEU A 144 8.27 -10.04 -1.00
C LEU A 144 8.66 -10.08 -2.48
N VAL A 145 8.82 -8.91 -3.09
CA VAL A 145 9.16 -8.80 -4.52
C VAL A 145 10.52 -9.40 -4.81
N GLU A 146 11.53 -9.10 -4.00
CA GLU A 146 12.89 -9.61 -4.19
C GLU A 146 13.00 -11.11 -3.91
N THR A 147 12.21 -11.64 -2.98
CA THR A 147 12.10 -13.08 -2.71
C THR A 147 11.45 -13.81 -3.90
N ASP A 148 10.36 -13.29 -4.43
CA ASP A 148 9.69 -13.85 -5.62
C ASP A 148 10.64 -13.88 -6.83
N ARG A 149 11.42 -12.81 -7.04
CA ARG A 149 12.41 -12.74 -8.11
C ARG A 149 13.47 -13.84 -7.98
N GLY A 150 13.98 -14.06 -6.76
CA GLY A 150 14.96 -15.13 -6.48
C GLY A 150 14.43 -16.52 -6.80
N TYR A 151 13.16 -16.77 -6.49
CA TYR A 151 12.51 -18.04 -6.77
C TYR A 151 12.34 -18.32 -8.28
N HIS A 152 11.99 -17.30 -9.06
CA HIS A 152 11.82 -17.42 -10.51
C HIS A 152 13.16 -17.44 -11.27
N GLY A 153 14.22 -16.92 -10.70
CA GLY A 153 15.57 -16.90 -11.27
C GLY A 153 16.35 -18.21 -11.08
N ALA A 154 15.85 -19.13 -10.25
CA ALA A 154 16.49 -20.40 -9.93
C ALA A 154 16.01 -21.60 -10.79
N ARG A 155 15.21 -21.36 -11.86
CA ARG A 155 14.74 -22.38 -12.81
C ARG A 155 15.41 -22.26 -14.16
#